data_172a604a3fdb384b992efa837670a1da
#
_entry.id   172a604a3fdb384b992efa837670a1da
#
_cell.length_a   1.000
_cell.length_b   1.000
_cell.length_c   1.000
_cell.angle_alpha   90.00
_cell.angle_beta   90.00
_cell.angle_gamma   90.00
#
_symmetry.space_group_name_H-M   'P 1'
#
loop_
_entity.id
_entity.type
_entity.pdbx_description
1 polymer ?
#
loop_
_entity_poly.entity_id
_entity_poly.type
_entity_poly.pdbx_seq_one_letter_code
_entity_poly.pdbx_strand_id
1 'polypeptide(L)'
;MSWLDKILPPKIKSKDTSSRSSVPEGLWVKCPSCAAVLYATDLQQNMQVCPKCGHHHAIGARERLNIMLDEEGRQEIGATVKPVDILKFKDSKKYPDKLVA
;
A
#
# COMPACT_ATOMS: atom_id res chain seq x y z
N MET A 1 10.15 -31.80 -50.10
CA MET A 1 10.54 -30.65 -49.27
C MET A 1 10.35 -29.40 -50.10
N SER A 2 9.41 -28.59 -49.74
CA SER A 2 9.10 -27.36 -50.48
C SER A 2 10.14 -26.28 -50.16
N TRP A 3 10.64 -25.64 -51.21
CA TRP A 3 11.62 -24.54 -51.12
C TRP A 3 11.04 -23.30 -50.35
N LEU A 4 9.72 -23.24 -50.24
CA LEU A 4 9.00 -22.18 -49.52
C LEU A 4 9.26 -22.18 -48.01
N ASP A 5 9.64 -23.30 -47.41
CA ASP A 5 9.91 -23.41 -45.97
C ASP A 5 11.21 -22.67 -45.56
N LYS A 6 12.05 -22.34 -46.56
CA LYS A 6 13.32 -21.61 -46.33
C LYS A 6 13.16 -20.10 -46.37
N ILE A 7 12.02 -19.58 -46.83
CA ILE A 7 11.76 -18.14 -46.99
C ILE A 7 10.92 -17.57 -45.84
N LEU A 8 10.22 -18.45 -45.09
CA LEU A 8 9.45 -18.01 -43.95
C LEU A 8 10.39 -17.61 -42.80
N PRO A 9 10.25 -16.40 -42.25
CA PRO A 9 11.02 -16.01 -41.09
C PRO A 9 10.73 -16.95 -39.94
N PRO A 10 11.73 -17.25 -39.10
CA PRO A 10 11.53 -18.15 -37.98
C PRO A 10 10.39 -17.64 -37.11
N LYS A 11 9.34 -18.46 -36.91
CA LYS A 11 8.29 -18.14 -35.95
C LYS A 11 8.93 -18.00 -34.58
N ILE A 12 9.05 -16.75 -34.12
CA ILE A 12 9.40 -16.46 -32.73
C ILE A 12 8.25 -17.02 -31.89
N LYS A 13 8.49 -18.17 -31.28
CA LYS A 13 7.61 -18.66 -30.22
C LYS A 13 7.70 -17.60 -29.11
N SER A 14 6.64 -16.79 -28.98
CA SER A 14 6.47 -15.98 -27.79
C SER A 14 6.49 -16.95 -26.62
N LYS A 15 7.56 -16.93 -25.83
CA LYS A 15 7.58 -17.61 -24.55
C LYS A 15 6.34 -17.11 -23.80
N ASP A 16 5.52 -18.05 -23.37
CA ASP A 16 4.37 -17.75 -22.53
C ASP A 16 4.79 -16.78 -21.44
N THR A 17 4.13 -15.64 -21.43
CA THR A 17 4.34 -14.54 -20.47
C THR A 17 3.75 -14.90 -19.10
N SER A 18 3.72 -16.17 -18.74
CA SER A 18 3.18 -16.65 -17.45
C SER A 18 4.12 -16.48 -16.27
N SER A 19 5.30 -15.89 -16.45
CA SER A 19 6.19 -15.54 -15.34
C SER A 19 6.60 -14.06 -15.36
N ARG A 20 5.68 -13.16 -15.65
CA ARG A 20 5.86 -11.80 -15.16
C ARG A 20 5.69 -11.89 -13.66
N SER A 21 6.80 -11.87 -12.93
CA SER A 21 6.75 -11.64 -11.49
C SER A 21 5.97 -10.33 -11.33
N SER A 22 4.71 -10.43 -10.88
CA SER A 22 3.94 -9.25 -10.53
C SER A 22 4.75 -8.53 -9.46
N VAL A 23 5.10 -7.28 -9.73
CA VAL A 23 5.71 -6.43 -8.70
C VAL A 23 4.75 -6.47 -7.50
N PRO A 24 5.23 -6.79 -6.28
CA PRO A 24 4.36 -6.90 -5.12
C PRO A 24 3.52 -5.63 -4.99
N GLU A 25 2.22 -5.79 -4.84
CA GLU A 25 1.31 -4.67 -4.57
C GLU A 25 1.78 -3.96 -3.29
N GLY A 26 1.74 -2.63 -3.30
CA GLY A 26 2.16 -1.81 -2.16
C GLY A 26 3.61 -1.34 -2.18
N LEU A 27 4.43 -1.75 -3.15
CA LEU A 27 5.81 -1.25 -3.28
C LEU A 27 5.87 0.19 -3.80
N TRP A 28 4.88 0.58 -4.62
CA TRP A 28 4.79 1.89 -5.24
C TRP A 28 3.55 2.64 -4.77
N VAL A 29 3.74 3.93 -4.48
CA VAL A 29 2.66 4.85 -4.11
C VAL A 29 2.67 6.03 -5.07
N LYS A 30 1.51 6.37 -5.62
CA LYS A 30 1.34 7.56 -6.44
C LYS A 30 0.90 8.72 -5.57
N CYS A 31 1.64 9.82 -5.63
CA CYS A 31 1.27 11.03 -4.91
C CYS A 31 0.00 11.64 -5.53
N PRO A 32 -1.05 11.93 -4.74
CA PRO A 32 -2.30 12.49 -5.25
C PRO A 32 -2.14 13.96 -5.70
N SER A 33 -1.12 14.66 -5.20
CA SER A 33 -0.90 16.07 -5.52
C SER A 33 -0.08 16.27 -6.79
N CYS A 34 1.08 15.62 -6.89
CA CYS A 34 2.00 15.81 -8.03
C CYS A 34 2.05 14.63 -8.99
N ALA A 35 1.25 13.58 -8.76
CA ALA A 35 1.21 12.35 -9.55
C ALA A 35 2.55 11.59 -9.67
N ALA A 36 3.57 11.96 -8.91
CA ALA A 36 4.83 11.27 -8.88
C ALA A 36 4.67 9.86 -8.31
N VAL A 37 5.36 8.90 -8.89
CA VAL A 37 5.44 7.55 -8.39
C VAL A 37 6.61 7.46 -7.42
N LEU A 38 6.35 7.01 -6.20
CA LEU A 38 7.28 6.97 -5.08
C LEU A 38 7.39 5.54 -4.56
N TYR A 39 8.53 5.15 -4.03
CA TYR A 39 8.65 3.92 -3.27
C TYR A 39 7.97 4.10 -1.91
N ALA A 40 7.23 3.09 -1.49
CA ALA A 40 6.57 3.10 -0.17
C ALA A 40 7.59 3.24 0.97
N THR A 41 8.75 2.60 0.83
CA THR A 41 9.86 2.70 1.79
C THR A 41 10.43 4.10 1.89
N ASP A 42 10.65 4.78 0.76
CA ASP A 42 11.17 6.15 0.75
C ASP A 42 10.16 7.13 1.36
N LEU A 43 8.87 6.92 1.05
CA LEU A 43 7.80 7.71 1.61
C LEU A 43 7.71 7.54 3.14
N GLN A 44 7.87 6.32 3.63
CA GLN A 44 7.89 6.01 5.05
C GLN A 44 9.09 6.64 5.76
N GLN A 45 10.29 6.58 5.18
CA GLN A 45 11.49 7.23 5.70
C GLN A 45 11.35 8.74 5.75
N ASN A 46 10.61 9.34 4.81
CA ASN A 46 10.31 10.77 4.78
C ASN A 46 9.03 11.13 5.55
N MET A 47 8.67 10.37 6.57
CA MET A 47 7.52 10.62 7.46
C MET A 47 6.18 10.76 6.70
N GLN A 48 5.99 9.98 5.64
CA GLN A 48 4.81 10.02 4.77
C GLN A 48 4.60 11.38 4.07
N VAL A 49 5.67 12.13 3.85
CA VAL A 49 5.66 13.40 3.10
C VAL A 49 6.29 13.17 1.72
N CYS A 50 5.61 13.62 0.68
CA CYS A 50 6.14 13.52 -0.68
C CYS A 50 7.41 14.37 -0.83
N PRO A 51 8.57 13.78 -1.21
CA PRO A 51 9.81 14.52 -1.34
C PRO A 51 9.82 15.51 -2.53
N LYS A 52 8.87 15.34 -3.47
CA LYS A 52 8.81 16.20 -4.66
C LYS A 52 7.93 17.44 -4.49
N CYS A 53 6.81 17.32 -3.81
CA CYS A 53 5.86 18.43 -3.68
C CYS A 53 5.51 18.81 -2.24
N GLY A 54 6.03 18.07 -1.25
CA GLY A 54 5.73 18.32 0.16
C GLY A 54 4.31 17.94 0.59
N HIS A 55 3.56 17.21 -0.25
CA HIS A 55 2.23 16.74 0.12
C HIS A 55 2.31 15.72 1.26
N HIS A 56 1.50 15.91 2.29
CA HIS A 56 1.38 15.02 3.44
C HIS A 56 0.38 13.91 3.13
N HIS A 57 0.84 12.67 3.12
CA HIS A 57 -0.01 11.49 2.99
C HIS A 57 -0.66 11.12 4.32
N ALA A 58 -1.72 10.33 4.27
CA ALA A 58 -2.35 9.79 5.48
C ALA A 58 -1.36 8.89 6.23
N ILE A 59 -1.34 9.02 7.55
CA ILE A 59 -0.46 8.26 8.43
C ILE A 59 -1.29 7.60 9.54
N GLY A 60 -1.00 6.35 9.86
CA GLY A 60 -1.63 5.64 10.94
C GLY A 60 -1.25 6.18 12.32
N ALA A 61 -2.12 6.01 13.32
CA ALA A 61 -1.87 6.52 14.68
C ALA A 61 -0.59 5.93 15.28
N ARG A 62 -0.37 4.63 15.13
CA ARG A 62 0.84 3.96 15.65
C ARG A 62 2.12 4.46 15.01
N GLU A 63 2.11 4.64 13.71
CA GLU A 63 3.24 5.17 12.96
C GLU A 63 3.54 6.60 13.39
N ARG A 64 2.52 7.44 13.56
CA ARG A 64 2.66 8.80 14.08
C ARG A 64 3.29 8.83 15.46
N LEU A 65 2.86 7.95 16.37
CA LEU A 65 3.45 7.85 17.71
C LEU A 65 4.92 7.45 17.65
N ASN A 66 5.30 6.54 16.76
CA ASN A 66 6.68 6.11 16.57
C ASN A 66 7.58 7.23 16.01
N ILE A 67 7.02 8.12 15.20
CA ILE A 67 7.75 9.28 14.68
C ILE A 67 7.94 10.38 15.75
N MET A 68 6.93 10.58 16.59
CA MET A 68 6.89 11.72 17.51
C MET A 68 7.47 11.42 18.89
N LEU A 69 7.50 10.17 19.31
CA LEU A 69 7.90 9.75 20.65
C LEU A 69 9.13 8.87 20.59
N ASP A 70 9.99 9.00 21.59
CA ASP A 70 11.11 8.10 21.79
C ASP A 70 10.62 6.68 22.08
N GLU A 71 11.38 5.67 21.67
CA GLU A 71 11.01 4.27 21.91
C GLU A 71 11.09 3.92 23.39
N GLU A 72 12.08 4.48 24.09
CA GLU A 72 12.29 4.25 25.50
C GLU A 72 11.43 5.18 26.37
N GLY A 73 10.90 4.64 27.47
CA GLY A 73 10.17 5.40 28.46
C GLY A 73 8.73 5.77 28.11
N ARG A 74 8.23 5.45 26.91
CA ARG A 74 6.83 5.67 26.56
C ARG A 74 5.94 4.61 27.22
N GLN A 75 4.80 5.05 27.74
CA GLN A 75 3.80 4.20 28.34
C GLN A 75 2.43 4.42 27.69
N GLU A 76 1.78 3.37 27.27
CA GLU A 76 0.43 3.42 26.71
C GLU A 76 -0.59 3.24 27.82
N ILE A 77 -1.47 4.24 28.01
CA ILE A 77 -2.58 4.20 28.94
C ILE A 77 -3.84 3.78 28.18
N GLY A 78 -4.56 2.78 28.72
CA GLY A 78 -5.80 2.32 28.11
C GLY A 78 -5.65 1.33 26.95
N ALA A 79 -4.49 0.69 26.80
CA ALA A 79 -4.25 -0.31 25.74
C ALA A 79 -5.25 -1.48 25.74
N THR A 80 -5.86 -1.79 26.90
CA THR A 80 -6.85 -2.85 27.08
C THR A 80 -8.29 -2.39 26.88
N VAL A 81 -8.52 -1.09 26.70
CA VAL A 81 -9.86 -0.54 26.49
C VAL A 81 -10.36 -0.97 25.11
N LYS A 82 -11.53 -1.60 25.11
CA LYS A 82 -12.20 -2.06 23.90
C LYS A 82 -13.46 -1.25 23.64
N PRO A 83 -13.81 -1.01 22.38
CA PRO A 83 -15.06 -0.35 22.04
C PRO A 83 -16.25 -1.23 22.47
N VAL A 84 -17.26 -0.60 23.03
CA VAL A 84 -18.50 -1.28 23.48
C VAL A 84 -19.69 -0.66 22.75
N ASP A 85 -20.46 -1.50 22.08
CA ASP A 85 -21.71 -1.07 21.41
C ASP A 85 -22.87 -1.04 22.38
N ILE A 86 -22.93 0.01 23.20
CA ILE A 86 -24.00 0.19 24.22
C ILE A 86 -25.34 0.48 23.55
N LEU A 87 -25.34 1.29 22.50
CA LEU A 87 -26.54 1.76 21.83
C LEU A 87 -27.16 0.74 20.87
N LYS A 88 -26.38 -0.26 20.45
CA LYS A 88 -26.77 -1.23 19.40
C LYS A 88 -27.33 -0.56 18.15
N PHE A 89 -26.84 0.64 17.88
CA PHE A 89 -27.28 1.47 16.76
C PHE A 89 -26.83 0.88 15.42
N LYS A 90 -27.73 0.93 14.44
CA LYS A 90 -27.47 0.51 13.07
C LYS A 90 -27.93 1.62 12.14
N ASP A 91 -27.01 2.09 11.28
CA ASP A 91 -27.35 2.88 10.10
C ASP A 91 -27.29 1.97 8.84
N SER A 92 -26.37 2.22 7.92
CA SER A 92 -26.09 1.32 6.79
C SER A 92 -25.41 0.02 7.23
N LYS A 93 -24.56 0.07 8.28
CA LYS A 93 -23.87 -1.07 8.88
C LYS A 93 -24.01 -1.03 10.40
N LYS A 94 -23.91 -2.18 11.06
CA LYS A 94 -23.81 -2.25 12.51
C LYS A 94 -22.45 -1.74 12.97
N TYR A 95 -22.38 -1.24 14.21
CA TYR A 95 -21.15 -0.69 14.78
C TYR A 95 -19.98 -1.73 14.79
N PRO A 96 -20.16 -2.98 15.19
CA PRO A 96 -19.09 -3.98 15.11
C PRO A 96 -18.55 -4.19 13.69
N ASP A 97 -19.42 -4.14 12.68
CA ASP A 97 -19.02 -4.31 11.28
C ASP A 97 -18.17 -3.13 10.75
N LYS A 98 -18.36 -1.94 11.33
CA LYS A 98 -17.56 -0.75 11.02
C LYS A 98 -16.17 -0.78 11.66
N LEU A 99 -16.01 -1.48 12.77
CA LEU A 99 -14.73 -1.60 13.45
C LEU A 99 -13.77 -2.58 12.76
N VAL A 100 -14.31 -3.50 11.96
CA VAL A 100 -13.54 -4.52 11.25
C VAL A 100 -13.16 -4.04 9.85
N ALA A 101 -13.81 -3.04 9.32
CA ALA A 101 -13.55 -2.47 8.00
C ALA A 101 -12.41 -1.45 8.04
#